data_215569fc83b4429f7ca335046bf95b9a
#
_entry.id   215569fc83b4429f7ca335046bf95b9a
#
_cell.length_a   1.000
_cell.length_b   1.000
_cell.length_c   1.000
_cell.angle_alpha   90.00
_cell.angle_beta   90.00
_cell.angle_gamma   90.00
#
_symmetry.space_group_name_H-M   'P 1'
#
loop_
_entity.id
_entity.type
_entity.pdbx_description
1 polymer ?
#
loop_
_entity_poly.entity_id
_entity_poly.type
_entity_poly.pdbx_seq_one_letter_code
_entity_poly.pdbx_strand_id
1 'polypeptide(L)'
;DAEIISALKLSDNERELIGHAVLEMENEGGLDRNAALAEMRYRFIEAVCSECVIKAQESREMLRSVKIDKVLTNKYLAIPTFIAIMGFIFWMTFSVLGKWLSDLLALGIYEVTALVDNALTAYGLNPVVHSLVIDGVFAGVGSMLSFLPIIVVLFFFLAILEDTGYMSRVAFVMDKLLRRIGLSGRSFVPML
;
A
#
# COMPACT_ATOMS: atom_id res chain seq x y z
N ASP A 1 2.47 42.76 1.90
CA ASP A 1 1.52 43.18 0.84
C ASP A 1 1.21 44.68 0.97
N ALA A 2 1.51 45.46 -0.07
CA ALA A 2 1.36 46.91 -0.05
C ALA A 2 -0.09 47.38 0.21
N GLU A 3 -1.07 46.60 -0.24
CA GLU A 3 -2.51 46.86 -0.02
C GLU A 3 -2.89 46.77 1.46
N ILE A 4 -2.36 45.80 2.19
CA ILE A 4 -2.65 45.61 3.63
C ILE A 4 -2.05 46.75 4.44
N ILE A 5 -0.84 47.17 4.10
CA ILE A 5 -0.15 48.31 4.76
C ILE A 5 -0.92 49.61 4.55
N SER A 6 -1.48 49.82 3.35
CA SER A 6 -2.28 50.99 3.04
C SER A 6 -3.66 50.98 3.74
N ALA A 7 -4.27 49.75 3.86
CA ALA A 7 -5.56 49.56 4.55
C ALA A 7 -5.43 49.78 6.07
N LEU A 8 -4.30 49.40 6.68
CA LEU A 8 -4.03 49.55 8.13
C LEU A 8 -3.70 50.98 8.55
N LYS A 9 -3.43 51.90 7.61
CA LYS A 9 -3.06 53.31 7.87
C LYS A 9 -1.94 53.45 8.92
N LEU A 10 -0.94 52.58 8.83
CA LEU A 10 0.20 52.57 9.79
C LEU A 10 1.03 53.84 9.64
N SER A 11 1.43 54.40 10.76
CA SER A 11 2.41 55.51 10.81
C SER A 11 3.80 55.02 10.39
N ASP A 12 4.69 55.93 9.99
CA ASP A 12 6.03 55.55 9.55
C ASP A 12 6.84 54.87 10.67
N ASN A 13 6.67 55.28 11.93
CA ASN A 13 7.26 54.60 13.11
C ASN A 13 6.77 53.16 13.29
N GLU A 14 5.49 52.89 13.06
CA GLU A 14 4.92 51.52 13.18
C GLU A 14 5.44 50.61 12.06
N ARG A 15 5.65 51.17 10.87
CA ARG A 15 6.25 50.44 9.74
C ARG A 15 7.69 50.05 10.02
N GLU A 16 8.48 50.98 10.62
CA GLU A 16 9.87 50.72 10.98
C GLU A 16 9.96 49.67 12.10
N LEU A 17 9.11 49.76 13.11
CA LEU A 17 8.97 48.73 14.17
C LEU A 17 8.63 47.35 13.63
N ILE A 18 7.68 47.25 12.71
CA ILE A 18 7.34 45.99 12.07
C ILE A 18 8.51 45.46 11.25
N GLY A 19 9.20 46.33 10.51
CA GLY A 19 10.39 45.97 9.76
C GLY A 19 11.50 45.41 10.64
N HIS A 20 11.74 46.05 11.78
CA HIS A 20 12.76 45.64 12.76
C HIS A 20 12.40 44.28 13.38
N ALA A 21 11.14 44.08 13.79
CA ALA A 21 10.64 42.83 14.35
C ALA A 21 10.75 41.66 13.36
N VAL A 22 10.49 41.92 12.07
CA VAL A 22 10.64 40.91 11.00
C VAL A 22 12.10 40.54 10.80
N LEU A 23 13.02 41.51 10.76
CA LEU A 23 14.46 41.26 10.63
C LEU A 23 15.02 40.49 11.82
N GLU A 24 14.54 40.79 13.03
CA GLU A 24 14.92 40.10 14.26
C GLU A 24 14.47 38.64 14.22
N MET A 25 13.25 38.39 13.81
CA MET A 25 12.69 37.01 13.61
C MET A 25 13.48 36.20 12.55
N GLU A 26 13.85 36.83 11.44
CA GLU A 26 14.65 36.21 10.39
C GLU A 26 16.07 35.87 10.87
N ASN A 27 16.69 36.77 11.65
CA ASN A 27 18.04 36.58 12.16
C ASN A 27 18.13 35.60 13.34
N GLU A 28 17.19 35.64 14.28
CA GLU A 28 17.18 34.74 15.43
C GLU A 28 16.74 33.30 15.06
N GLY A 29 15.78 33.17 14.15
CA GLY A 29 15.21 31.86 13.76
C GLY A 29 15.98 31.16 12.64
N GLY A 30 16.81 31.87 11.87
CA GLY A 30 17.43 31.31 10.65
C GLY A 30 16.41 30.77 9.62
N LEU A 31 15.15 31.18 9.76
CA LEU A 31 14.01 30.73 8.98
C LEU A 31 13.50 31.89 8.11
N ASP A 32 13.03 31.57 6.91
CA ASP A 32 12.28 32.49 6.07
C ASP A 32 11.01 32.99 6.80
N ARG A 33 10.59 34.22 6.52
CA ARG A 33 9.42 34.90 7.12
C ARG A 33 8.18 34.02 7.19
N ASN A 34 7.88 33.29 6.12
CA ASN A 34 6.72 32.40 6.07
C ASN A 34 6.89 31.18 7.00
N ALA A 35 8.10 30.66 7.10
CA ALA A 35 8.42 29.56 8.00
C ALA A 35 8.37 29.98 9.47
N ALA A 36 8.87 31.17 9.81
CA ALA A 36 8.80 31.72 11.16
C ALA A 36 7.35 31.99 11.61
N LEU A 37 6.51 32.52 10.73
CA LEU A 37 5.08 32.70 10.99
C LEU A 37 4.34 31.35 11.16
N ALA A 38 4.69 30.36 10.37
CA ALA A 38 4.12 29.02 10.50
C ALA A 38 4.53 28.39 11.84
N GLU A 39 5.80 28.50 12.23
CA GLU A 39 6.28 28.01 13.51
C GLU A 39 5.59 28.65 14.70
N MET A 40 5.43 30.00 14.70
CA MET A 40 4.69 30.71 15.75
C MET A 40 3.23 30.23 15.85
N ARG A 41 2.56 30.04 14.71
CA ARG A 41 1.19 29.52 14.70
C ARG A 41 1.11 28.11 15.27
N TYR A 42 2.04 27.25 14.90
CA TYR A 42 2.07 25.87 15.41
C TYR A 42 2.39 25.85 16.90
N ARG A 43 3.31 26.65 17.40
CA ARG A 43 3.60 26.78 18.84
C ARG A 43 2.37 27.27 19.63
N PHE A 44 1.65 28.26 19.10
CA PHE A 44 0.41 28.74 19.72
C PHE A 44 -0.64 27.64 19.77
N ILE A 45 -0.87 26.93 18.65
CA ILE A 45 -1.80 25.81 18.57
C ILE A 45 -1.40 24.72 19.55
N GLU A 46 -0.12 24.37 19.64
CA GLU A 46 0.40 23.36 20.55
C GLU A 46 0.19 23.76 22.03
N ALA A 47 0.44 25.01 22.37
CA ALA A 47 0.19 25.52 23.72
C ALA A 47 -1.30 25.43 24.08
N VAL A 48 -2.21 25.90 23.23
CA VAL A 48 -3.65 25.81 23.45
C VAL A 48 -4.11 24.36 23.49
N CYS A 49 -3.65 23.53 22.57
CA CYS A 49 -4.01 22.11 22.55
C CYS A 49 -3.50 21.35 23.78
N SER A 50 -2.34 21.72 24.31
CA SER A 50 -1.80 21.07 25.53
C SER A 50 -2.65 21.32 26.78
N GLU A 51 -3.31 22.49 26.84
CA GLU A 51 -4.18 22.87 27.94
C GLU A 51 -5.62 22.41 27.76
N CYS A 52 -6.14 22.42 26.52
CA CYS A 52 -7.55 22.19 26.23
C CYS A 52 -7.86 20.75 25.78
N VAL A 53 -6.86 20.04 25.21
CA VAL A 53 -7.08 18.70 24.66
C VAL A 53 -6.68 17.64 25.67
N ILE A 54 -7.63 17.00 26.29
CA ILE A 54 -7.40 15.75 27.02
C ILE A 54 -7.15 14.66 25.98
N LYS A 55 -5.87 14.28 25.79
CA LYS A 55 -5.53 13.15 24.92
C LYS A 55 -6.27 11.91 25.41
N ALA A 56 -7.17 11.40 24.59
CA ALA A 56 -7.80 10.12 24.88
C ALA A 56 -6.71 9.08 25.16
N GLN A 57 -6.92 8.30 26.22
CA GLN A 57 -5.99 7.24 26.62
C GLN A 57 -5.70 6.38 25.39
N GLU A 58 -4.43 6.24 25.02
CA GLU A 58 -4.01 5.49 23.81
C GLU A 58 -4.73 4.14 23.79
N SER A 59 -5.50 3.88 22.74
CA SER A 59 -6.24 2.64 22.65
C SER A 59 -5.25 1.47 22.65
N ARG A 60 -5.63 0.32 23.22
CA ARG A 60 -4.78 -0.88 23.23
C ARG A 60 -4.39 -1.31 21.82
N GLU A 61 -5.20 -0.97 20.83
CA GLU A 61 -4.94 -1.20 19.41
C GLU A 61 -3.80 -0.34 18.88
N MET A 62 -3.76 0.94 19.27
CA MET A 62 -2.67 1.85 18.91
C MET A 62 -1.34 1.40 19.50
N LEU A 63 -1.33 0.95 20.75
CA LEU A 63 -0.12 0.40 21.39
C LEU A 63 0.38 -0.89 20.70
N ARG A 64 -0.54 -1.75 20.24
CA ARG A 64 -0.18 -2.94 19.46
C ARG A 64 0.41 -2.56 18.10
N SER A 65 -0.23 -1.63 17.40
CA SER A 65 0.26 -1.12 16.12
C SER A 65 1.67 -0.57 16.23
N VAL A 66 1.94 0.28 17.24
CA VAL A 66 3.28 0.85 17.49
C VAL A 66 4.33 -0.24 17.79
N LYS A 67 3.96 -1.29 18.51
CA LYS A 67 4.88 -2.42 18.79
C LYS A 67 5.21 -3.20 17.52
N ILE A 68 4.21 -3.47 16.70
CA ILE A 68 4.37 -4.14 15.41
C ILE A 68 5.24 -3.28 14.48
N ASP A 69 4.98 -1.98 14.42
CA ASP A 69 5.76 -1.04 13.62
C ASP A 69 7.23 -1.00 14.02
N LYS A 70 7.51 -1.03 15.31
CA LYS A 70 8.89 -1.05 15.82
C LYS A 70 9.68 -2.27 15.34
N VAL A 71 9.02 -3.40 15.15
CA VAL A 71 9.66 -4.63 14.60
C VAL A 71 9.77 -4.54 13.08
N LEU A 72 8.68 -4.17 12.39
CA LEU A 72 8.61 -4.14 10.93
C LEU A 72 9.48 -3.04 10.30
N THR A 73 9.68 -1.91 11.00
CA THR A 73 10.50 -0.79 10.51
C THR A 73 11.92 -0.77 11.07
N ASN A 74 12.33 -1.80 11.81
CA ASN A 74 13.67 -1.88 12.38
C ASN A 74 14.71 -1.98 11.27
N LYS A 75 15.80 -1.21 11.38
CA LYS A 75 16.89 -1.11 10.39
C LYS A 75 17.45 -2.46 9.92
N TYR A 76 17.49 -3.46 10.80
CA TYR A 76 18.08 -4.79 10.52
C TYR A 76 17.02 -5.86 10.27
N LEU A 77 15.85 -5.77 10.92
CA LEU A 77 14.80 -6.78 10.86
C LEU A 77 13.80 -6.55 9.72
N ALA A 78 13.70 -5.32 9.21
CA ALA A 78 12.69 -4.97 8.20
C ALA A 78 12.81 -5.80 6.91
N ILE A 79 14.02 -5.95 6.36
CA ILE A 79 14.24 -6.70 5.13
C ILE A 79 14.04 -8.22 5.34
N PRO A 80 14.62 -8.88 6.35
CA PRO A 80 14.34 -10.27 6.64
C PRO A 80 12.86 -10.55 6.88
N THR A 81 12.18 -9.69 7.64
CA THR A 81 10.74 -9.83 7.92
C THR A 81 9.91 -9.69 6.63
N PHE A 82 10.27 -8.74 5.77
CA PHE A 82 9.63 -8.59 4.46
C PHE A 82 9.77 -9.86 3.61
N ILE A 83 10.98 -10.39 3.49
CA ILE A 83 11.23 -11.63 2.74
C ILE A 83 10.46 -12.80 3.35
N ALA A 84 10.41 -12.91 4.67
CA ALA A 84 9.69 -13.98 5.37
C ALA A 84 8.17 -13.88 5.11
N ILE A 85 7.58 -12.70 5.20
CA ILE A 85 6.14 -12.49 4.95
C ILE A 85 5.81 -12.76 3.48
N MET A 86 6.58 -12.19 2.55
CA MET A 86 6.34 -12.43 1.12
C MET A 86 6.57 -13.90 0.76
N GLY A 87 7.63 -14.51 1.27
CA GLY A 87 7.90 -15.94 1.07
C GLY A 87 6.79 -16.83 1.61
N PHE A 88 6.24 -16.50 2.79
CA PHE A 88 5.09 -17.20 3.37
C PHE A 88 3.84 -17.08 2.49
N ILE A 89 3.55 -15.87 1.99
CA ILE A 89 2.40 -15.63 1.10
C ILE A 89 2.55 -16.41 -0.21
N PHE A 90 3.72 -16.35 -0.84
CA PHE A 90 3.97 -17.11 -2.06
C PHE A 90 3.87 -18.61 -1.82
N TRP A 91 4.46 -19.12 -0.73
CA TRP A 91 4.35 -20.54 -0.38
C TRP A 91 2.88 -20.95 -0.16
N MET A 92 2.12 -20.15 0.58
CA MET A 92 0.70 -20.41 0.85
C MET A 92 -0.13 -20.35 -0.43
N THR A 93 0.15 -19.38 -1.31
CA THR A 93 -0.56 -19.20 -2.58
C THR A 93 -0.27 -20.35 -3.55
N PHE A 94 0.99 -20.71 -3.76
CA PHE A 94 1.32 -21.68 -4.80
C PHE A 94 1.31 -23.14 -4.32
N SER A 95 1.65 -23.40 -3.07
CA SER A 95 1.79 -24.77 -2.57
C SER A 95 0.58 -25.29 -1.79
N VAL A 96 -0.18 -24.42 -1.12
CA VAL A 96 -1.26 -24.85 -0.24
C VAL A 96 -2.63 -24.48 -0.83
N LEU A 97 -3.03 -23.22 -0.68
CA LEU A 97 -4.40 -22.79 -1.04
C LEU A 97 -4.62 -22.75 -2.55
N GLY A 98 -3.69 -22.15 -3.28
CA GLY A 98 -3.85 -22.01 -4.72
C GLY A 98 -3.84 -23.37 -5.42
N LYS A 99 -2.92 -24.26 -5.03
CA LYS A 99 -2.87 -25.62 -5.57
C LYS A 99 -4.13 -26.40 -5.23
N TRP A 100 -4.54 -26.42 -3.96
CA TRP A 100 -5.73 -27.14 -3.53
C TRP A 100 -6.99 -26.66 -4.28
N LEU A 101 -7.15 -25.36 -4.44
CA LEU A 101 -8.29 -24.78 -5.13
C LEU A 101 -8.22 -25.03 -6.65
N SER A 102 -7.01 -25.01 -7.22
CA SER A 102 -6.78 -25.38 -8.63
C SER A 102 -7.09 -26.83 -8.91
N ASP A 103 -6.67 -27.74 -8.04
CA ASP A 103 -6.96 -29.18 -8.16
C ASP A 103 -8.47 -29.43 -8.04
N LEU A 104 -9.17 -28.73 -7.13
CA LEU A 104 -10.62 -28.82 -7.00
C LEU A 104 -11.34 -28.35 -8.27
N LEU A 105 -10.91 -27.23 -8.86
CA LEU A 105 -11.47 -26.74 -10.12
C LEU A 105 -11.17 -27.68 -11.27
N ALA A 106 -9.97 -28.24 -11.34
CA ALA A 106 -9.58 -29.22 -12.35
C ALA A 106 -10.44 -30.48 -12.30
N LEU A 107 -10.77 -30.97 -11.10
CA LEU A 107 -11.74 -32.07 -10.94
C LEU A 107 -13.11 -31.69 -11.50
N GLY A 108 -13.64 -30.52 -11.23
CA GLY A 108 -14.88 -30.03 -11.79
C GLY A 108 -14.87 -29.97 -13.32
N ILE A 109 -13.77 -29.44 -13.89
CA ILE A 109 -13.59 -29.37 -15.34
C ILE A 109 -13.53 -30.79 -15.94
N TYR A 110 -12.85 -31.73 -15.29
CA TYR A 110 -12.74 -33.11 -15.72
C TYR A 110 -14.12 -33.79 -15.77
N GLU A 111 -14.94 -33.64 -14.74
CA GLU A 111 -16.31 -34.20 -14.71
C GLU A 111 -17.18 -33.61 -15.83
N VAL A 112 -17.12 -32.31 -16.07
CA VAL A 112 -17.86 -31.68 -17.17
C VAL A 112 -17.35 -32.19 -18.52
N THR A 113 -16.05 -32.33 -18.69
CA THR A 113 -15.45 -32.88 -19.91
C THR A 113 -15.90 -34.31 -20.16
N ALA A 114 -15.93 -35.15 -19.12
CA ALA A 114 -16.39 -36.54 -19.22
C ALA A 114 -17.90 -36.65 -19.58
N LEU A 115 -18.73 -35.76 -19.06
CA LEU A 115 -20.15 -35.69 -19.43
C LEU A 115 -20.32 -35.31 -20.90
N VAL A 116 -19.55 -34.33 -21.40
CA VAL A 116 -19.61 -33.93 -22.81
C VAL A 116 -19.05 -35.02 -23.71
N ASP A 117 -17.95 -35.66 -23.34
CA ASP A 117 -17.34 -36.77 -24.06
C ASP A 117 -18.35 -37.95 -24.26
N ASN A 118 -19.02 -38.35 -23.20
CA ASN A 118 -20.06 -39.38 -23.25
C ASN A 118 -21.25 -38.98 -24.16
N ALA A 119 -21.67 -37.71 -24.08
CA ALA A 119 -22.74 -37.18 -24.92
C ALA A 119 -22.35 -37.17 -26.41
N LEU A 120 -21.16 -36.70 -26.75
CA LEU A 120 -20.64 -36.66 -28.13
C LEU A 120 -20.49 -38.07 -28.71
N THR A 121 -20.02 -39.01 -27.91
CA THR A 121 -19.89 -40.42 -28.28
C THR A 121 -21.27 -41.06 -28.54
N ALA A 122 -22.28 -40.76 -27.71
CA ALA A 122 -23.66 -41.26 -27.89
C ALA A 122 -24.32 -40.71 -29.17
N TYR A 123 -23.98 -39.48 -29.58
CA TYR A 123 -24.46 -38.91 -30.85
C TYR A 123 -23.74 -39.45 -32.09
N GLY A 124 -22.68 -40.23 -31.95
CA GLY A 124 -21.94 -40.82 -33.07
C GLY A 124 -21.22 -39.80 -33.96
N LEU A 125 -20.71 -38.72 -33.38
CA LEU A 125 -19.97 -37.68 -34.10
C LEU A 125 -18.68 -38.19 -34.73
N ASN A 126 -18.26 -37.53 -35.83
CA ASN A 126 -17.00 -37.83 -36.49
C ASN A 126 -15.85 -37.71 -35.48
N PRO A 127 -14.91 -38.70 -35.42
CA PRO A 127 -13.79 -38.70 -34.47
C PRO A 127 -12.93 -37.40 -34.50
N VAL A 128 -12.80 -36.75 -35.65
CA VAL A 128 -12.04 -35.49 -35.80
C VAL A 128 -12.73 -34.34 -35.06
N VAL A 129 -14.06 -34.25 -35.17
CA VAL A 129 -14.85 -33.21 -34.47
C VAL A 129 -14.85 -33.47 -32.96
N HIS A 130 -14.97 -34.74 -32.58
CA HIS A 130 -14.94 -35.18 -31.19
C HIS A 130 -13.60 -34.77 -30.52
N SER A 131 -12.47 -35.13 -31.13
CA SER A 131 -11.14 -34.75 -30.64
C SER A 131 -10.92 -33.23 -30.63
N LEU A 132 -11.41 -32.49 -31.61
CA LEU A 132 -11.33 -31.04 -31.62
C LEU A 132 -12.04 -30.40 -30.43
N VAL A 133 -13.21 -30.90 -30.06
CA VAL A 133 -13.98 -30.40 -28.93
C VAL A 133 -13.31 -30.78 -27.60
N ILE A 134 -12.98 -32.03 -27.40
CA ILE A 134 -12.43 -32.51 -26.12
C ILE A 134 -11.00 -32.05 -25.93
N ASP A 135 -10.10 -32.35 -26.87
CA ASP A 135 -8.68 -32.08 -26.72
C ASP A 135 -8.34 -30.62 -27.07
N GLY A 136 -9.10 -29.99 -27.97
CA GLY A 136 -8.88 -28.57 -28.32
C GLY A 136 -9.56 -27.62 -27.34
N VAL A 137 -10.89 -27.67 -27.26
CA VAL A 137 -11.65 -26.68 -26.48
C VAL A 137 -11.56 -26.96 -24.98
N PHE A 138 -11.95 -28.16 -24.56
CA PHE A 138 -12.01 -28.48 -23.10
C PHE A 138 -10.62 -28.56 -22.47
N ALA A 139 -9.64 -29.17 -23.10
CA ALA A 139 -8.28 -29.21 -22.58
C ALA A 139 -7.63 -27.81 -22.58
N GLY A 140 -7.83 -27.01 -23.66
CA GLY A 140 -7.29 -25.64 -23.75
C GLY A 140 -7.93 -24.70 -22.72
N VAL A 141 -9.24 -24.61 -22.67
CA VAL A 141 -9.96 -23.78 -21.70
C VAL A 141 -9.72 -24.27 -20.28
N GLY A 142 -9.72 -25.59 -20.05
CA GLY A 142 -9.45 -26.19 -18.74
C GLY A 142 -8.08 -25.83 -18.20
N SER A 143 -7.05 -25.84 -19.03
CA SER A 143 -5.70 -25.45 -18.61
C SER A 143 -5.65 -23.98 -18.20
N MET A 144 -6.30 -23.08 -18.92
CA MET A 144 -6.38 -21.65 -18.56
C MET A 144 -7.16 -21.44 -17.26
N LEU A 145 -8.30 -22.07 -17.10
CA LEU A 145 -9.11 -21.97 -15.88
C LEU A 145 -8.40 -22.48 -14.63
N SER A 146 -7.51 -23.46 -14.78
CA SER A 146 -6.73 -24.00 -13.66
C SER A 146 -5.77 -22.98 -13.02
N PHE A 147 -5.37 -21.92 -13.72
CA PHE A 147 -4.58 -20.82 -13.15
C PHE A 147 -5.40 -19.78 -12.40
N LEU A 148 -6.70 -19.70 -12.69
CA LEU A 148 -7.56 -18.65 -12.13
C LEU A 148 -7.63 -18.70 -10.60
N PRO A 149 -7.74 -19.85 -9.92
CA PRO A 149 -7.74 -19.92 -8.47
C PRO A 149 -6.44 -19.41 -7.84
N ILE A 150 -5.29 -19.68 -8.44
CA ILE A 150 -3.99 -19.20 -7.96
C ILE A 150 -3.95 -17.69 -7.98
N ILE A 151 -4.44 -17.07 -9.05
CA ILE A 151 -4.50 -15.63 -9.20
C ILE A 151 -5.45 -15.01 -8.16
N VAL A 152 -6.62 -15.59 -7.96
CA VAL A 152 -7.60 -15.15 -6.95
C VAL A 152 -7.01 -15.18 -5.54
N VAL A 153 -6.35 -16.29 -5.18
CA VAL A 153 -5.69 -16.44 -3.87
C VAL A 153 -4.56 -15.43 -3.70
N LEU A 154 -3.77 -15.19 -4.76
CA LEU A 154 -2.71 -14.19 -4.73
C LEU A 154 -3.27 -12.78 -4.46
N PHE A 155 -4.29 -12.37 -5.21
CA PHE A 155 -4.94 -11.07 -5.02
C PHE A 155 -5.60 -10.95 -3.64
N PHE A 156 -6.18 -12.02 -3.12
CA PHE A 156 -6.73 -12.05 -1.77
C PHE A 156 -5.66 -11.74 -0.71
N PHE A 157 -4.49 -12.36 -0.79
CA PHE A 157 -3.39 -12.06 0.13
C PHE A 157 -2.83 -10.65 -0.06
N LEU A 158 -2.74 -10.17 -1.31
CA LEU A 158 -2.31 -8.80 -1.59
C LEU A 158 -3.30 -7.78 -0.99
N ALA A 159 -4.60 -8.00 -1.10
CA ALA A 159 -5.63 -7.16 -0.48
C ALA A 159 -5.48 -7.11 1.05
N ILE A 160 -5.24 -8.27 1.70
CA ILE A 160 -4.97 -8.30 3.15
C ILE A 160 -3.73 -7.48 3.52
N LEU A 161 -2.66 -7.58 2.73
CA LEU A 161 -1.44 -6.79 2.95
C LEU A 161 -1.69 -5.29 2.81
N GLU A 162 -2.53 -4.90 1.86
CA GLU A 162 -2.91 -3.52 1.63
C GLU A 162 -3.79 -3.00 2.78
N ASP A 163 -4.84 -3.72 3.16
CA ASP A 163 -5.77 -3.36 4.22
C ASP A 163 -5.11 -3.26 5.61
N THR A 164 -4.11 -4.11 5.87
CA THR A 164 -3.32 -4.04 7.11
C THR A 164 -2.35 -2.85 7.15
N GLY A 165 -2.22 -2.10 6.05
CA GLY A 165 -1.26 -1.01 5.91
C GLY A 165 0.20 -1.49 5.85
N TYR A 166 0.43 -2.78 5.61
CA TYR A 166 1.78 -3.34 5.51
C TYR A 166 2.54 -2.76 4.32
N MET A 167 1.86 -2.50 3.19
CA MET A 167 2.45 -1.92 1.98
C MET A 167 3.09 -0.55 2.22
N SER A 168 2.44 0.32 3.00
CA SER A 168 3.00 1.63 3.34
C SER A 168 4.25 1.54 4.20
N ARG A 169 4.31 0.56 5.11
CA ARG A 169 5.47 0.30 5.97
C ARG A 169 6.66 -0.24 5.18
N VAL A 170 6.40 -1.17 4.26
CA VAL A 170 7.41 -1.72 3.34
C VAL A 170 7.96 -0.61 2.45
N ALA A 171 7.08 0.24 1.88
CA ALA A 171 7.50 1.38 1.06
C ALA A 171 8.43 2.33 1.81
N PHE A 172 8.15 2.61 3.09
CA PHE A 172 9.01 3.43 3.95
C PHE A 172 10.41 2.81 4.18
N VAL A 173 10.47 1.51 4.43
CA VAL A 173 11.73 0.79 4.63
C VAL A 173 12.53 0.73 3.34
N MET A 174 11.86 0.42 2.24
CA MET A 174 12.46 0.31 0.91
C MET A 174 12.90 1.67 0.35
N ASP A 175 12.26 2.78 0.74
CA ASP A 175 12.66 4.13 0.32
C ASP A 175 14.14 4.39 0.61
N LYS A 176 14.62 3.99 1.78
CA LYS A 176 16.02 4.13 2.17
C LYS A 176 16.98 3.32 1.29
N LEU A 177 16.56 2.15 0.84
CA LEU A 177 17.33 1.27 -0.03
C LEU A 177 17.32 1.80 -1.48
N LEU A 178 16.13 2.20 -1.95
CA LEU A 178 15.92 2.69 -3.32
C LEU A 178 16.60 4.04 -3.56
N ARG A 179 16.67 4.92 -2.57
CA ARG A 179 17.43 6.17 -2.65
C ARG A 179 18.92 5.96 -2.93
N ARG A 180 19.50 4.84 -2.50
CA ARG A 180 20.90 4.51 -2.84
C ARG A 180 21.08 4.19 -4.33
N ILE A 181 20.00 3.77 -5.02
CA ILE A 181 19.98 3.44 -6.44
C ILE A 181 19.42 4.61 -7.28
N GLY A 182 19.07 5.75 -6.61
CA GLY A 182 18.52 6.93 -7.28
C GLY A 182 17.00 6.87 -7.52
N LEU A 183 16.28 5.89 -6.94
CA LEU A 183 14.84 5.74 -7.05
C LEU A 183 14.13 6.27 -5.79
N SER A 184 12.94 6.85 -5.97
CA SER A 184 12.10 7.26 -4.83
C SER A 184 11.28 6.10 -4.30
N GLY A 185 11.00 6.06 -2.99
CA GLY A 185 10.20 4.99 -2.37
C GLY A 185 8.79 4.87 -2.93
N ARG A 186 8.24 5.94 -3.52
CA ARG A 186 6.95 5.90 -4.22
C ARG A 186 6.95 5.01 -5.46
N SER A 187 8.11 4.78 -6.06
CA SER A 187 8.26 3.92 -7.24
C SER A 187 8.13 2.44 -6.90
N PHE A 188 8.22 2.07 -5.63
CA PHE A 188 8.13 0.68 -5.18
C PHE A 188 6.69 0.13 -5.22
N VAL A 189 5.71 0.97 -4.89
CA VAL A 189 4.29 0.55 -4.87
C VAL A 189 3.79 0.01 -6.22
N PRO A 190 4.06 0.67 -7.37
CA PRO A 190 3.67 0.11 -8.67
C PRO A 190 4.57 -1.02 -9.17
N MET A 191 5.68 -1.35 -8.49
CA MET A 191 6.56 -2.46 -8.85
C MET A 191 6.18 -3.78 -8.14
N LEU A 192 5.37 -3.72 -7.12
CA LEU A 192 4.79 -4.86 -6.40
C LEU A 192 3.51 -5.34 -7.08
#